data_b02edd83fa36368464f18dfd656ee980
#
_entry.id   b02edd83fa36368464f18dfd656ee980
#
_cell.length_a   1.000
_cell.length_b   1.000
_cell.length_c   1.000
_cell.angle_alpha   90.00
_cell.angle_beta   90.00
_cell.angle_gamma   90.00
#
_symmetry.space_group_name_H-M   'P 1'
#
loop_
_entity.id
_entity.type
_entity.pdbx_description
1 polymer ?
#
loop_
_entity_poly.entity_id
_entity_poly.type
_entity_poly.pdbx_seq_one_letter_code
_entity_poly.pdbx_strand_id
1 'polypeptide(L)'
;MHNLKLASVVVGLAMASSGFAATQIEWWHAMGGANGEKVDEMAKAFNDSQSDYEVKPVYKGNYTETMTSAIAAFRAKQQPAIVQVFEVGTASMMAAKGAIYPVYQLMKDSGQPFDESVYLSAVTGYYSNSEGQMLSMPFNSSTPVLYYNKDLFKKAGIDQAPKTWQEVESVAKKLQASGVTCGFTTAWQSWVQLENLSARHNVPFATLENGFAGVKTELTFNGPLQVAHIEKMGEWQKNGIFSYSGRTNDGAAKFYSQECAMFTESSAGYAGIKRNATFDFGVSELPYWEGKVQQPSNTIIGGASLWVLQGHSKEEYKGVASFLSYLSKASVQADWHQFSGYLPITKAAYDLTKEQGFYAANPGTETGVMQMTTGTPTANTKGLRLGNFVQIRGIIDEALESVWSGDVDAQTALNTAVERGNAQLRRFEKAND
;
A
#
# COMPACT_ATOMS: atom_id res chain seq x y z
N MET A 1 -33.54 -85.25 -13.60
CA MET A 1 -34.00 -83.95 -13.05
C MET A 1 -32.73 -83.15 -12.71
N HIS A 2 -32.32 -82.30 -13.63
CA HIS A 2 -31.15 -81.45 -13.39
C HIS A 2 -31.63 -79.98 -13.31
N ASN A 3 -31.47 -79.41 -12.14
CA ASN A 3 -31.76 -78.00 -11.92
C ASN A 3 -30.58 -77.14 -12.36
N LEU A 4 -30.75 -76.39 -13.45
CA LEU A 4 -29.83 -75.31 -13.84
C LEU A 4 -30.14 -74.06 -13.03
N LYS A 5 -29.20 -73.61 -12.22
CA LYS A 5 -29.26 -72.27 -11.55
C LYS A 5 -28.63 -71.25 -12.47
N LEU A 6 -29.46 -70.32 -12.98
CA LEU A 6 -28.95 -69.11 -13.64
C LEU A 6 -28.36 -68.16 -12.58
N ALA A 7 -27.09 -67.81 -12.71
CA ALA A 7 -26.45 -66.75 -11.96
C ALA A 7 -26.52 -65.45 -12.77
N SER A 8 -27.30 -64.49 -12.30
CA SER A 8 -27.32 -63.13 -12.87
C SER A 8 -26.09 -62.36 -12.42
N VAL A 9 -25.22 -62.06 -13.36
CA VAL A 9 -24.08 -61.13 -13.15
C VAL A 9 -24.60 -59.71 -13.33
N VAL A 10 -24.69 -58.92 -12.24
CA VAL A 10 -24.95 -57.49 -12.31
C VAL A 10 -23.59 -56.79 -12.50
N VAL A 11 -23.37 -56.33 -13.75
CA VAL A 11 -22.21 -55.44 -14.05
C VAL A 11 -22.57 -54.02 -13.62
N GLY A 12 -22.05 -53.62 -12.45
CA GLY A 12 -22.09 -52.21 -11.99
C GLY A 12 -21.18 -51.38 -12.84
N LEU A 13 -21.73 -50.51 -13.68
CA LEU A 13 -20.97 -49.42 -14.32
C LEU A 13 -20.59 -48.42 -13.20
N ALA A 14 -19.36 -48.43 -12.74
CA ALA A 14 -18.78 -47.35 -11.98
C ALA A 14 -18.53 -46.21 -12.99
N MET A 15 -19.40 -45.20 -13.00
CA MET A 15 -19.09 -43.93 -13.65
C MET A 15 -17.94 -43.29 -12.88
N ALA A 16 -16.72 -43.45 -13.36
CA ALA A 16 -15.60 -42.63 -12.97
C ALA A 16 -15.91 -41.19 -13.39
N SER A 17 -16.37 -40.35 -12.45
CA SER A 17 -16.37 -38.91 -12.66
C SER A 17 -14.91 -38.50 -12.83
N SER A 18 -14.51 -38.24 -14.07
CA SER A 18 -13.25 -37.53 -14.35
C SER A 18 -13.37 -36.14 -13.77
N GLY A 19 -13.01 -36.00 -12.49
CA GLY A 19 -12.82 -34.68 -11.90
C GLY A 19 -11.71 -34.00 -12.69
N PHE A 20 -12.06 -33.00 -13.47
CA PHE A 20 -11.05 -32.12 -14.06
C PHE A 20 -10.27 -31.49 -12.90
N ALA A 21 -8.94 -31.56 -12.96
CA ALA A 21 -8.11 -30.85 -11.98
C ALA A 21 -8.40 -29.35 -12.10
N ALA A 22 -8.50 -28.66 -10.96
CA ALA A 22 -8.74 -27.22 -10.90
C ALA A 22 -7.67 -26.46 -11.70
N THR A 23 -8.09 -25.45 -12.46
CA THR A 23 -7.15 -24.57 -13.19
C THR A 23 -6.32 -23.77 -12.20
N GLN A 24 -5.00 -23.91 -12.30
CA GLN A 24 -4.04 -23.25 -11.41
C GLN A 24 -3.87 -21.80 -11.81
N ILE A 25 -3.86 -20.88 -10.81
CA ILE A 25 -3.66 -19.43 -10.97
C ILE A 25 -2.56 -19.00 -10.03
N GLU A 26 -1.41 -18.65 -10.55
CA GLU A 26 -0.29 -18.17 -9.75
C GLU A 26 -0.44 -16.68 -9.48
N TRP A 27 -0.35 -16.31 -8.19
CA TRP A 27 -0.40 -14.93 -7.70
C TRP A 27 0.88 -14.58 -6.94
N TRP A 28 1.72 -13.71 -7.52
CA TRP A 28 2.92 -13.21 -6.86
C TRP A 28 2.63 -11.98 -6.03
N HIS A 29 3.07 -12.00 -4.77
CA HIS A 29 2.81 -10.93 -3.81
C HIS A 29 4.01 -10.61 -2.93
N ALA A 30 3.94 -9.44 -2.28
CA ALA A 30 4.98 -8.89 -1.40
C ALA A 30 4.53 -8.82 0.08
N MET A 31 3.43 -9.49 0.44
CA MET A 31 2.91 -9.46 1.80
C MET A 31 3.69 -10.44 2.68
N GLY A 32 4.36 -9.91 3.71
CA GLY A 32 5.04 -10.71 4.72
C GLY A 32 4.33 -10.66 6.08
N GLY A 33 4.83 -11.42 7.05
CA GLY A 33 4.33 -11.45 8.42
C GLY A 33 2.83 -11.75 8.51
N ALA A 34 2.14 -11.06 9.42
CA ALA A 34 0.70 -11.25 9.63
C ALA A 34 -0.13 -11.04 8.36
N ASN A 35 0.22 -10.05 7.54
CA ASN A 35 -0.51 -9.76 6.31
C ASN A 35 -0.29 -10.86 5.25
N GLY A 36 0.88 -11.50 5.22
CA GLY A 36 1.15 -12.64 4.34
C GLY A 36 0.32 -13.87 4.71
N GLU A 37 0.24 -14.20 6.00
CA GLU A 37 -0.62 -15.27 6.50
C GLU A 37 -2.08 -15.04 6.13
N LYS A 38 -2.56 -13.78 6.19
CA LYS A 38 -3.92 -13.43 5.78
C LYS A 38 -4.16 -13.54 4.28
N VAL A 39 -3.16 -13.27 3.46
CA VAL A 39 -3.21 -13.52 2.00
C VAL A 39 -3.40 -15.01 1.70
N ASP A 40 -2.67 -15.88 2.40
CA ASP A 40 -2.81 -17.33 2.27
C ASP A 40 -4.22 -17.80 2.69
N GLU A 41 -4.76 -17.26 3.80
CA GLU A 41 -6.12 -17.53 4.25
C GLU A 41 -7.17 -17.10 3.21
N MET A 42 -7.02 -15.93 2.60
CA MET A 42 -7.95 -15.41 1.58
C MET A 42 -7.93 -16.29 0.31
N ALA A 43 -6.76 -16.69 -0.15
CA ALA A 43 -6.62 -17.60 -1.29
C ALA A 43 -7.23 -18.96 -0.97
N LYS A 44 -6.96 -19.50 0.22
CA LYS A 44 -7.57 -20.75 0.68
C LYS A 44 -9.10 -20.67 0.75
N ALA A 45 -9.66 -19.59 1.30
CA ALA A 45 -11.11 -19.41 1.40
C ALA A 45 -11.77 -19.32 0.01
N PHE A 46 -11.13 -18.70 -0.97
CA PHE A 46 -11.58 -18.75 -2.35
C PHE A 46 -11.53 -20.17 -2.91
N ASN A 47 -10.41 -20.88 -2.75
CA ASN A 47 -10.23 -22.25 -3.25
C ASN A 47 -11.26 -23.21 -2.63
N ASP A 48 -11.54 -23.08 -1.32
CA ASP A 48 -12.54 -23.93 -0.64
C ASP A 48 -14.00 -23.62 -1.06
N SER A 49 -14.26 -22.45 -1.66
CA SER A 49 -15.60 -22.01 -2.03
C SER A 49 -16.09 -22.55 -3.39
N GLN A 50 -15.20 -23.13 -4.19
CA GLN A 50 -15.49 -23.66 -5.53
C GLN A 50 -14.43 -24.71 -5.90
N SER A 51 -14.61 -25.43 -7.04
CA SER A 51 -13.74 -26.54 -7.45
C SER A 51 -13.04 -26.31 -8.81
N ASP A 52 -13.35 -25.23 -9.50
CA ASP A 52 -12.91 -25.01 -10.90
C ASP A 52 -11.53 -24.39 -10.96
N TYR A 53 -11.15 -23.61 -9.95
CA TYR A 53 -9.92 -22.83 -9.90
C TYR A 53 -9.17 -23.02 -8.58
N GLU A 54 -7.84 -22.97 -8.65
CA GLU A 54 -6.97 -22.99 -7.48
C GLU A 54 -5.97 -21.83 -7.55
N VAL A 55 -6.15 -20.80 -6.71
CA VAL A 55 -5.20 -19.71 -6.58
C VAL A 55 -4.04 -20.14 -5.71
N LYS A 56 -2.82 -19.94 -6.21
CA LYS A 56 -1.56 -20.20 -5.51
C LYS A 56 -0.83 -18.89 -5.22
N PRO A 57 -0.96 -18.34 -4.01
CA PRO A 57 -0.16 -17.18 -3.61
C PRO A 57 1.30 -17.59 -3.46
N VAL A 58 2.21 -16.76 -3.98
CA VAL A 58 3.65 -16.95 -3.90
C VAL A 58 4.29 -15.67 -3.43
N TYR A 59 4.85 -15.69 -2.22
CA TYR A 59 5.62 -14.58 -1.68
C TYR A 59 6.94 -14.42 -2.44
N LYS A 60 7.22 -13.22 -2.96
CA LYS A 60 8.41 -12.91 -3.77
C LYS A 60 9.34 -11.87 -3.13
N GLY A 61 9.30 -11.75 -1.80
CA GLY A 61 10.07 -10.73 -1.09
C GLY A 61 9.30 -9.41 -0.98
N ASN A 62 10.02 -8.29 -0.84
CA ASN A 62 9.39 -6.97 -0.76
C ASN A 62 8.81 -6.52 -2.12
N TYR A 63 8.18 -5.36 -2.15
CA TYR A 63 7.54 -4.82 -3.37
C TYR A 63 8.50 -4.67 -4.55
N THR A 64 9.72 -4.18 -4.31
CA THR A 64 10.75 -4.00 -5.35
C THR A 64 11.22 -5.34 -5.90
N GLU A 65 11.45 -6.32 -5.03
CA GLU A 65 11.84 -7.68 -5.39
C GLU A 65 10.74 -8.37 -6.19
N THR A 66 9.49 -8.26 -5.75
CA THR A 66 8.31 -8.82 -6.43
C THR A 66 8.16 -8.24 -7.85
N MET A 67 8.22 -6.91 -7.98
CA MET A 67 8.12 -6.25 -9.30
C MET A 67 9.28 -6.62 -10.22
N THR A 68 10.51 -6.63 -9.69
CA THR A 68 11.71 -7.00 -10.47
C THR A 68 11.63 -8.45 -10.95
N SER A 69 11.21 -9.37 -10.09
CA SER A 69 11.00 -10.78 -10.43
C SER A 69 9.93 -10.95 -11.50
N ALA A 70 8.82 -10.21 -11.41
CA ALA A 70 7.75 -10.26 -12.41
C ALA A 70 8.20 -9.77 -13.79
N ILE A 71 8.99 -8.68 -13.84
CA ILE A 71 9.57 -8.16 -15.08
C ILE A 71 10.51 -9.20 -15.71
N ALA A 72 11.37 -9.83 -14.91
CA ALA A 72 12.29 -10.86 -15.39
C ALA A 72 11.53 -12.09 -15.91
N ALA A 73 10.51 -12.54 -15.18
CA ALA A 73 9.67 -13.67 -15.56
C ALA A 73 8.87 -13.39 -16.85
N PHE A 74 8.34 -12.19 -17.02
CA PHE A 74 7.63 -11.80 -18.24
C PHE A 74 8.55 -11.87 -19.47
N ARG A 75 9.78 -11.38 -19.35
CA ARG A 75 10.79 -11.49 -20.43
C ARG A 75 11.13 -12.95 -20.77
N ALA A 76 11.12 -13.81 -19.76
CA ALA A 76 11.36 -15.24 -19.92
C ALA A 76 10.09 -16.05 -20.32
N LYS A 77 8.93 -15.41 -20.47
CA LYS A 77 7.62 -16.04 -20.69
C LYS A 77 7.23 -17.04 -19.60
N GLN A 78 7.54 -16.71 -18.36
CA GLN A 78 7.27 -17.49 -17.13
C GLN A 78 6.59 -16.63 -16.06
N GLN A 79 5.87 -15.60 -16.48
CA GLN A 79 5.18 -14.68 -15.60
C GLN A 79 3.99 -15.35 -14.89
N PRO A 80 3.62 -14.90 -13.67
CA PRO A 80 2.39 -15.31 -13.01
C PRO A 80 1.18 -14.70 -13.73
N ALA A 81 -0.02 -15.24 -13.47
CA ALA A 81 -1.26 -14.63 -13.96
C ALA A 81 -1.56 -13.30 -13.25
N ILE A 82 -1.26 -13.21 -11.95
CA ILE A 82 -1.48 -12.03 -11.12
C ILE A 82 -0.17 -11.62 -10.44
N VAL A 83 0.15 -10.33 -10.48
CA VAL A 83 1.25 -9.76 -9.71
C VAL A 83 0.79 -8.55 -8.90
N GLN A 84 1.17 -8.50 -7.64
CA GLN A 84 0.99 -7.34 -6.79
C GLN A 84 2.10 -6.32 -7.06
N VAL A 85 1.71 -5.11 -7.46
CA VAL A 85 2.65 -4.01 -7.72
C VAL A 85 2.25 -2.82 -6.86
N PHE A 86 3.23 -2.29 -6.10
CA PHE A 86 3.01 -1.12 -5.25
C PHE A 86 2.81 0.16 -6.09
N GLU A 87 2.28 1.20 -5.47
CA GLU A 87 1.81 2.41 -6.14
C GLU A 87 2.87 3.09 -7.01
N VAL A 88 4.15 3.09 -6.58
CA VAL A 88 5.24 3.69 -7.37
C VAL A 88 5.55 2.93 -8.67
N GLY A 89 5.10 1.68 -8.79
CA GLY A 89 5.23 0.90 -10.01
C GLY A 89 4.17 1.21 -11.06
N THR A 90 3.10 1.94 -10.70
CA THR A 90 1.90 2.12 -11.55
C THR A 90 2.22 2.71 -12.92
N ALA A 91 3.00 3.80 -13.00
CA ALA A 91 3.34 4.41 -14.28
C ALA A 91 4.15 3.46 -15.18
N SER A 92 5.05 2.67 -14.60
CA SER A 92 5.83 1.65 -15.33
C SER A 92 4.96 0.53 -15.86
N MET A 93 3.96 0.06 -15.08
CA MET A 93 3.00 -0.94 -15.51
C MET A 93 2.09 -0.41 -16.62
N MET A 94 1.61 0.83 -16.52
CA MET A 94 0.81 1.49 -17.56
C MET A 94 1.58 1.63 -18.88
N ALA A 95 2.88 1.87 -18.82
CA ALA A 95 3.75 1.99 -19.98
C ALA A 95 4.14 0.64 -20.61
N ALA A 96 3.95 -0.48 -19.91
CA ALA A 96 4.31 -1.82 -20.37
C ALA A 96 3.30 -2.35 -21.42
N LYS A 97 3.36 -1.78 -22.62
CA LYS A 97 2.46 -2.12 -23.74
C LYS A 97 2.48 -3.62 -24.05
N GLY A 98 1.29 -4.25 -24.08
CA GLY A 98 1.15 -5.67 -24.39
C GLY A 98 1.55 -6.63 -23.24
N ALA A 99 1.99 -6.13 -22.10
CA ALA A 99 2.34 -6.95 -20.95
C ALA A 99 1.17 -7.16 -19.98
N ILE A 100 0.25 -6.21 -19.90
CA ILE A 100 -0.88 -6.25 -18.98
C ILE A 100 -2.20 -6.56 -19.68
N TYR A 101 -3.08 -7.27 -18.99
CA TYR A 101 -4.49 -7.39 -19.35
C TYR A 101 -5.28 -6.43 -18.45
N PRO A 102 -5.79 -5.31 -18.98
CA PRO A 102 -6.52 -4.34 -18.17
C PRO A 102 -7.71 -4.98 -17.45
N VAL A 103 -7.85 -4.70 -16.17
CA VAL A 103 -8.87 -5.37 -15.33
C VAL A 103 -10.28 -5.09 -15.85
N TYR A 104 -10.59 -3.86 -16.25
CA TYR A 104 -11.91 -3.53 -16.82
C TYR A 104 -12.25 -4.41 -18.03
N GLN A 105 -11.25 -4.69 -18.89
CA GLN A 105 -11.44 -5.52 -20.07
C GLN A 105 -11.52 -7.00 -19.70
N LEU A 106 -10.66 -7.47 -18.80
CA LEU A 106 -10.69 -8.86 -18.31
C LEU A 106 -12.05 -9.22 -17.71
N MET A 107 -12.59 -8.36 -16.85
CA MET A 107 -13.87 -8.61 -16.19
C MET A 107 -15.01 -8.67 -17.21
N LYS A 108 -15.02 -7.76 -18.19
CA LYS A 108 -15.97 -7.75 -19.29
C LYS A 108 -15.88 -9.03 -20.13
N ASP A 109 -14.69 -9.42 -20.58
CA ASP A 109 -14.45 -10.56 -21.44
C ASP A 109 -14.76 -11.90 -20.75
N SER A 110 -14.62 -11.93 -19.42
CA SER A 110 -14.93 -13.08 -18.56
C SER A 110 -16.40 -13.12 -18.10
N GLY A 111 -17.21 -12.12 -18.46
CA GLY A 111 -18.62 -12.03 -18.06
C GLY A 111 -18.83 -11.81 -16.56
N GLN A 112 -17.83 -11.30 -15.83
CA GLN A 112 -17.94 -10.98 -14.42
C GLN A 112 -18.53 -9.59 -14.23
N PRO A 113 -19.48 -9.41 -13.28
CA PRO A 113 -19.98 -8.10 -12.93
C PRO A 113 -18.83 -7.23 -12.39
N PHE A 114 -18.70 -6.03 -12.91
CA PHE A 114 -17.66 -5.10 -12.49
C PHE A 114 -18.17 -3.66 -12.60
N ASP A 115 -18.29 -2.98 -11.47
CA ASP A 115 -18.70 -1.59 -11.38
C ASP A 115 -17.59 -0.79 -10.67
N GLU A 116 -16.88 0.01 -11.44
CA GLU A 116 -15.77 0.83 -10.93
C GLU A 116 -16.23 1.93 -9.99
N SER A 117 -17.50 2.34 -10.08
CA SER A 117 -18.07 3.44 -9.28
C SER A 117 -18.25 3.10 -7.80
N VAL A 118 -18.22 1.82 -7.43
CA VAL A 118 -18.36 1.39 -6.02
C VAL A 118 -17.07 1.58 -5.21
N TYR A 119 -15.93 1.77 -5.89
CA TYR A 119 -14.65 1.98 -5.26
C TYR A 119 -14.46 3.45 -4.86
N LEU A 120 -13.65 3.70 -3.82
CA LEU A 120 -13.28 5.05 -3.41
C LEU A 120 -12.53 5.77 -4.54
N SER A 121 -12.94 6.99 -4.86
CA SER A 121 -12.39 7.78 -5.97
C SER A 121 -10.88 8.03 -5.85
N ALA A 122 -10.38 8.20 -4.63
CA ALA A 122 -8.94 8.35 -4.36
C ALA A 122 -8.14 7.11 -4.75
N VAL A 123 -8.77 5.92 -4.75
CA VAL A 123 -8.16 4.65 -5.15
C VAL A 123 -8.29 4.42 -6.65
N THR A 124 -9.49 4.56 -7.20
CA THR A 124 -9.74 4.37 -8.63
C THR A 124 -8.99 5.36 -9.50
N GLY A 125 -8.98 6.64 -9.13
CA GLY A 125 -8.25 7.70 -9.84
C GLY A 125 -6.76 7.43 -9.97
N TYR A 126 -6.19 6.65 -9.05
CA TYR A 126 -4.79 6.27 -9.10
C TYR A 126 -4.51 5.16 -10.12
N TYR A 127 -5.36 4.14 -10.21
CA TYR A 127 -5.15 2.92 -11.00
C TYR A 127 -5.91 2.89 -12.34
N SER A 128 -6.59 3.97 -12.70
CA SER A 128 -7.34 4.09 -13.94
C SER A 128 -6.57 4.84 -15.02
N ASN A 129 -6.90 4.58 -16.28
CA ASN A 129 -6.42 5.36 -17.42
C ASN A 129 -7.12 6.74 -17.48
N SER A 130 -6.83 7.53 -18.51
CA SER A 130 -7.45 8.85 -18.73
C SER A 130 -8.95 8.83 -19.00
N GLU A 131 -9.50 7.66 -19.36
CA GLU A 131 -10.93 7.44 -19.59
C GLU A 131 -11.67 6.97 -18.33
N GLY A 132 -10.96 6.86 -17.20
CA GLY A 132 -11.51 6.40 -15.92
C GLY A 132 -11.60 4.88 -15.78
N GLN A 133 -11.08 4.09 -16.73
CA GLN A 133 -11.16 2.64 -16.72
C GLN A 133 -10.02 2.02 -15.91
N MET A 134 -10.32 1.14 -14.96
CA MET A 134 -9.33 0.52 -14.08
C MET A 134 -8.44 -0.49 -14.82
N LEU A 135 -7.14 -0.25 -14.78
CA LEU A 135 -6.11 -1.10 -15.38
C LEU A 135 -5.67 -2.22 -14.46
N SER A 136 -5.72 -2.00 -13.15
CA SER A 136 -5.42 -2.99 -12.11
C SER A 136 -6.50 -3.00 -11.04
N MET A 137 -6.61 -4.12 -10.30
CA MET A 137 -7.56 -4.24 -9.20
C MET A 137 -6.94 -3.67 -7.91
N PRO A 138 -7.52 -2.64 -7.29
CA PRO A 138 -7.10 -2.20 -5.96
C PRO A 138 -7.19 -3.36 -4.96
N PHE A 139 -6.18 -3.50 -4.11
CA PHE A 139 -6.13 -4.61 -3.17
C PHE A 139 -5.80 -4.16 -1.75
N ASN A 140 -4.62 -3.60 -1.55
CA ASN A 140 -4.09 -3.24 -0.23
C ASN A 140 -3.66 -1.77 -0.24
N SER A 141 -4.64 -0.89 -0.33
CA SER A 141 -4.43 0.55 -0.26
C SER A 141 -4.29 1.01 1.18
N SER A 142 -3.35 1.91 1.43
CA SER A 142 -3.06 2.47 2.74
C SER A 142 -2.79 3.97 2.67
N THR A 143 -2.65 4.59 3.82
CA THR A 143 -2.22 5.98 3.97
C THR A 143 -1.38 6.11 5.23
N PRO A 144 -0.42 7.04 5.34
CA PRO A 144 0.36 7.17 6.55
C PRO A 144 -0.46 7.79 7.68
N VAL A 145 -0.26 7.27 8.88
CA VAL A 145 -0.87 7.72 10.12
C VAL A 145 0.20 7.86 11.21
N LEU A 146 -0.15 8.45 12.34
CA LEU A 146 0.68 8.48 13.54
C LEU A 146 0.16 7.47 14.55
N TYR A 147 0.95 6.45 14.85
CA TYR A 147 0.76 5.56 16.01
C TYR A 147 1.46 6.14 17.24
N TYR A 148 0.87 5.96 18.42
CA TYR A 148 1.46 6.41 19.68
C TYR A 148 1.19 5.43 20.81
N ASN A 149 2.14 5.33 21.73
CA ASN A 149 2.06 4.48 22.91
C ASN A 149 1.31 5.23 24.02
N LYS A 150 0.06 4.82 24.29
CA LYS A 150 -0.80 5.46 25.29
C LYS A 150 -0.25 5.32 26.72
N ASP A 151 0.42 4.22 27.03
CA ASP A 151 0.97 4.00 28.37
C ASP A 151 2.12 4.97 28.66
N LEU A 152 3.02 5.18 27.68
CA LEU A 152 4.09 6.18 27.78
C LEU A 152 3.54 7.61 27.83
N PHE A 153 2.50 7.92 27.04
CA PHE A 153 1.82 9.21 27.06
C PHE A 153 1.21 9.49 28.43
N LYS A 154 0.47 8.54 28.97
CA LYS A 154 -0.12 8.64 30.30
C LYS A 154 0.93 8.86 31.40
N LYS A 155 2.05 8.10 31.34
CA LYS A 155 3.18 8.26 32.27
C LYS A 155 3.80 9.66 32.19
N ALA A 156 3.84 10.26 31.00
CA ALA A 156 4.37 11.61 30.77
C ALA A 156 3.33 12.73 30.99
N GLY A 157 2.10 12.41 31.40
CA GLY A 157 1.02 13.40 31.59
C GLY A 157 0.54 14.01 30.27
N ILE A 158 0.48 13.22 29.19
CA ILE A 158 0.04 13.65 27.85
C ILE A 158 -1.29 12.97 27.55
N ASP A 159 -2.35 13.78 27.40
CA ASP A 159 -3.72 13.28 27.26
C ASP A 159 -4.15 13.07 25.79
N GLN A 160 -3.48 13.73 24.84
CA GLN A 160 -3.86 13.72 23.43
C GLN A 160 -2.67 13.48 22.51
N ALA A 161 -2.92 12.82 21.39
CA ALA A 161 -1.94 12.68 20.32
C ALA A 161 -1.67 14.04 19.65
N PRO A 162 -0.43 14.32 19.22
CA PRO A 162 -0.11 15.52 18.48
C PRO A 162 -0.75 15.53 17.11
N LYS A 163 -1.21 16.71 16.66
CA LYS A 163 -1.79 16.94 15.34
C LYS A 163 -0.83 17.70 14.41
N THR A 164 0.09 18.46 14.99
CA THR A 164 1.04 19.27 14.25
C THR A 164 2.49 18.82 14.55
N TRP A 165 3.40 19.11 13.63
CA TRP A 165 4.81 18.80 13.84
C TRP A 165 5.42 19.59 15.02
N GLN A 166 4.88 20.81 15.30
CA GLN A 166 5.22 21.57 16.49
C GLN A 166 4.82 20.84 17.78
N GLU A 167 3.62 20.24 17.76
CA GLU A 167 3.15 19.43 18.90
C GLU A 167 3.95 18.13 19.02
N VAL A 168 4.35 17.48 17.90
CA VAL A 168 5.25 16.30 17.93
C VAL A 168 6.54 16.63 18.65
N GLU A 169 7.18 17.76 18.34
CA GLU A 169 8.40 18.20 19.03
C GLU A 169 8.15 18.41 20.53
N SER A 170 7.06 19.12 20.88
CA SER A 170 6.71 19.40 22.28
C SER A 170 6.41 18.12 23.07
N VAL A 171 5.63 17.20 22.49
CA VAL A 171 5.30 15.89 23.07
C VAL A 171 6.56 15.06 23.23
N ALA A 172 7.42 15.00 22.22
CA ALA A 172 8.68 14.26 22.28
C ALA A 172 9.58 14.74 23.43
N LYS A 173 9.71 16.06 23.65
CA LYS A 173 10.45 16.63 24.77
C LYS A 173 9.88 16.23 26.14
N LYS A 174 8.55 16.19 26.29
CA LYS A 174 7.90 15.71 27.52
C LYS A 174 8.15 14.22 27.75
N LEU A 175 8.07 13.41 26.68
CA LEU A 175 8.37 11.99 26.75
C LEU A 175 9.82 11.73 27.17
N GLN A 176 10.78 12.46 26.60
CA GLN A 176 12.19 12.37 26.97
C GLN A 176 12.41 12.77 28.45
N ALA A 177 11.75 13.82 28.93
CA ALA A 177 11.79 14.21 30.33
C ALA A 177 11.22 13.14 31.28
N SER A 178 10.32 12.26 30.80
CA SER A 178 9.78 11.13 31.55
C SER A 178 10.61 9.84 31.42
N GLY A 179 11.75 9.89 30.70
CA GLY A 179 12.70 8.78 30.54
C GLY A 179 12.53 7.96 29.27
N VAL A 180 11.75 8.44 28.29
CA VAL A 180 11.65 7.78 26.97
C VAL A 180 12.86 8.16 26.13
N THR A 181 13.49 7.19 25.47
CA THR A 181 14.74 7.39 24.73
C THR A 181 14.56 8.24 23.48
N CYS A 182 13.46 8.00 22.72
CA CYS A 182 13.20 8.69 21.46
C CYS A 182 11.71 9.10 21.37
N GLY A 183 11.46 10.31 20.83
CA GLY A 183 10.10 10.81 20.66
C GLY A 183 9.34 10.02 19.61
N PHE A 184 9.87 9.95 18.37
CA PHE A 184 9.24 9.20 17.30
C PHE A 184 10.25 8.58 16.34
N THR A 185 9.79 7.57 15.62
CA THR A 185 10.45 6.96 14.46
C THR A 185 9.51 6.97 13.25
N THR A 186 10.02 6.65 12.08
CA THR A 186 9.25 6.58 10.83
C THR A 186 9.51 5.29 10.10
N ALA A 187 8.51 4.80 9.39
CA ALA A 187 8.68 3.85 8.30
C ALA A 187 8.56 4.59 6.97
N TRP A 188 8.97 3.95 5.85
CA TRP A 188 8.75 4.44 4.49
C TRP A 188 9.08 5.93 4.33
N GLN A 189 10.27 6.34 4.76
CA GLN A 189 10.63 7.76 4.98
C GLN A 189 10.32 8.67 3.79
N SER A 190 10.62 8.27 2.55
CA SER A 190 10.30 9.07 1.36
C SER A 190 8.80 9.32 1.23
N TRP A 191 8.00 8.26 1.40
CA TRP A 191 6.55 8.32 1.26
C TRP A 191 5.89 9.12 2.38
N VAL A 192 6.31 8.91 3.64
CA VAL A 192 5.73 9.60 4.79
C VAL A 192 6.25 11.03 4.90
N GLN A 193 7.58 11.23 4.88
CA GLN A 193 8.21 12.49 5.28
C GLN A 193 8.41 13.47 4.11
N LEU A 194 8.19 13.05 2.85
CA LEU A 194 8.35 13.93 1.72
C LEU A 194 7.11 13.95 0.81
N GLU A 195 6.64 12.79 0.34
CA GLU A 195 5.50 12.69 -0.57
C GLU A 195 4.19 13.09 0.13
N ASN A 196 3.88 12.49 1.29
CA ASN A 196 2.69 12.83 2.07
C ASN A 196 2.81 14.18 2.81
N LEU A 197 4.02 14.61 3.18
CA LEU A 197 4.22 15.98 3.63
C LEU A 197 3.77 16.96 2.55
N SER A 198 4.21 16.78 1.30
CA SER A 198 3.84 17.64 0.18
C SER A 198 2.33 17.65 -0.04
N ALA A 199 1.68 16.49 -0.04
CA ALA A 199 0.23 16.36 -0.19
C ALA A 199 -0.54 17.05 0.94
N ARG A 200 -0.19 16.79 2.20
CA ARG A 200 -0.85 17.41 3.38
C ARG A 200 -0.79 18.93 3.37
N HIS A 201 0.21 19.51 2.72
CA HIS A 201 0.39 20.96 2.59
C HIS A 201 0.00 21.50 1.21
N ASN A 202 -0.55 20.66 0.35
CA ASN A 202 -0.97 21.02 -1.01
C ASN A 202 0.13 21.71 -1.82
N VAL A 203 1.37 21.26 -1.67
CA VAL A 203 2.51 21.73 -2.47
C VAL A 203 2.90 20.68 -3.50
N PRO A 204 3.38 21.07 -4.69
CA PRO A 204 3.76 20.13 -5.73
C PRO A 204 4.97 19.30 -5.31
N PHE A 205 4.93 18.01 -5.64
CA PHE A 205 6.08 17.11 -5.60
C PHE A 205 6.77 17.04 -6.96
N ALA A 206 5.99 17.18 -8.04
CA ALA A 206 6.45 17.22 -9.41
C ALA A 206 5.51 18.09 -10.25
N THR A 207 5.96 18.49 -11.43
CA THR A 207 5.15 19.22 -12.43
C THR A 207 4.07 18.34 -13.05
N LEU A 208 3.25 18.92 -13.93
CA LEU A 208 2.19 18.20 -14.66
C LEU A 208 1.27 17.39 -13.74
N GLU A 209 0.77 18.05 -12.68
CA GLU A 209 -0.12 17.42 -11.70
C GLU A 209 0.50 16.16 -11.06
N ASN A 210 1.77 16.27 -10.63
CA ASN A 210 2.54 15.14 -10.11
C ASN A 210 2.65 13.96 -11.11
N GLY A 211 2.72 14.25 -12.42
CA GLY A 211 2.86 13.27 -13.48
C GLY A 211 1.55 12.72 -14.05
N PHE A 212 0.40 13.11 -13.53
CA PHE A 212 -0.90 12.66 -14.08
C PHE A 212 -1.22 13.27 -15.44
N ALA A 213 -0.73 14.48 -15.71
CA ALA A 213 -0.99 15.19 -16.96
C ALA A 213 0.05 14.91 -18.08
N GLY A 214 1.05 14.07 -17.84
CA GLY A 214 1.98 13.67 -18.89
C GLY A 214 3.34 13.18 -18.39
N VAL A 215 4.09 12.57 -19.30
CA VAL A 215 5.40 11.95 -18.98
C VAL A 215 6.58 12.92 -18.95
N LYS A 216 6.44 14.15 -19.50
CA LYS A 216 7.48 15.20 -19.49
C LYS A 216 7.55 15.95 -18.16
N THR A 217 7.44 15.18 -17.08
CA THR A 217 7.36 15.67 -15.71
C THR A 217 8.75 16.00 -15.17
N GLU A 218 8.82 16.97 -14.27
CA GLU A 218 10.01 17.35 -13.51
C GLU A 218 9.72 17.35 -12.02
N LEU A 219 10.65 16.85 -11.22
CA LEU A 219 10.56 16.82 -9.75
C LEU A 219 10.80 18.23 -9.20
N THR A 220 10.03 18.58 -8.15
CA THR A 220 10.07 19.92 -7.52
C THR A 220 10.07 19.84 -5.99
N PHE A 221 10.34 18.67 -5.41
CA PHE A 221 10.26 18.43 -3.96
C PHE A 221 11.45 19.04 -3.15
N ASN A 222 12.29 19.85 -3.78
CA ASN A 222 13.32 20.68 -3.15
C ASN A 222 12.84 22.10 -2.82
N GLY A 223 11.53 22.28 -2.72
CA GLY A 223 10.91 23.55 -2.34
C GLY A 223 11.10 23.92 -0.86
N PRO A 224 10.79 25.17 -0.49
CA PRO A 224 11.09 25.69 0.86
C PRO A 224 10.45 24.90 2.01
N LEU A 225 9.24 24.37 1.80
CA LEU A 225 8.56 23.58 2.84
C LEU A 225 9.23 22.21 3.06
N GLN A 226 9.52 21.53 1.96
CA GLN A 226 10.15 20.21 2.00
C GLN A 226 11.55 20.30 2.62
N VAL A 227 12.35 21.28 2.16
CA VAL A 227 13.69 21.52 2.71
C VAL A 227 13.64 21.82 4.21
N ALA A 228 12.77 22.74 4.65
CA ALA A 228 12.64 23.09 6.06
C ALA A 228 12.22 21.91 6.93
N HIS A 229 11.33 21.03 6.42
CA HIS A 229 10.92 19.82 7.14
C HIS A 229 12.07 18.82 7.29
N ILE A 230 12.78 18.54 6.21
CA ILE A 230 13.90 17.59 6.22
C ILE A 230 15.07 18.11 7.06
N GLU A 231 15.36 19.42 7.00
CA GLU A 231 16.33 20.07 7.88
C GLU A 231 15.94 19.89 9.37
N LYS A 232 14.67 20.16 9.69
CA LYS A 232 14.15 20.00 11.05
C LYS A 232 14.21 18.56 11.55
N MET A 233 13.90 17.59 10.70
CA MET A 233 14.06 16.18 11.04
C MET A 233 15.53 15.79 11.27
N GLY A 234 16.47 16.34 10.51
CA GLY A 234 17.91 16.18 10.74
C GLY A 234 18.35 16.74 12.11
N GLU A 235 17.81 17.89 12.53
CA GLU A 235 18.01 18.41 13.90
C GLU A 235 17.42 17.47 14.95
N TRP A 236 16.21 16.95 14.74
CA TRP A 236 15.54 16.03 15.64
C TRP A 236 16.26 14.69 15.77
N GLN A 237 16.87 14.21 14.70
CA GLN A 237 17.72 13.02 14.73
C GLN A 237 18.91 13.23 15.71
N LYS A 238 19.55 14.39 15.68
CA LYS A 238 20.67 14.71 16.58
C LYS A 238 20.26 14.81 18.06
N ASN A 239 18.99 15.21 18.31
CA ASN A 239 18.47 15.46 19.65
C ASN A 239 17.63 14.29 20.21
N GLY A 240 17.51 13.17 19.48
CA GLY A 240 16.71 12.01 19.87
C GLY A 240 15.19 12.23 19.85
N ILE A 241 14.70 13.36 19.32
CA ILE A 241 13.28 13.58 19.06
C ILE A 241 12.82 12.62 17.97
N PHE A 242 13.57 12.51 16.89
CA PHE A 242 13.42 11.53 15.83
C PHE A 242 14.57 10.51 15.88
N SER A 243 14.29 9.25 15.54
CA SER A 243 15.31 8.22 15.41
C SER A 243 15.05 7.34 14.18
N TYR A 244 15.91 7.47 13.19
CA TYR A 244 15.86 6.70 11.96
C TYR A 244 16.32 5.25 12.18
N SER A 245 15.74 4.29 11.46
CA SER A 245 16.04 2.86 11.62
C SER A 245 16.09 2.06 10.32
N GLY A 246 15.83 2.68 9.18
CA GLY A 246 15.83 1.98 7.88
C GLY A 246 14.70 2.44 6.95
N ARG A 247 14.71 1.96 5.72
CA ARG A 247 13.94 2.52 4.59
C ARG A 247 12.49 2.06 4.50
N THR A 248 12.20 0.85 4.95
CA THR A 248 10.86 0.24 4.88
C THR A 248 10.15 0.36 6.23
N ASN A 249 9.71 -0.73 6.79
CA ASN A 249 9.09 -0.75 8.12
C ASN A 249 10.07 -1.05 9.27
N ASP A 250 11.36 -0.87 9.05
CA ASP A 250 12.41 -1.17 10.04
C ASP A 250 12.24 -0.36 11.35
N GLY A 251 11.66 0.84 11.26
CA GLY A 251 11.31 1.67 12.41
C GLY A 251 10.34 1.01 13.40
N ALA A 252 9.57 0.02 12.96
CA ALA A 252 8.58 -0.66 13.79
C ALA A 252 9.22 -1.31 15.04
N ALA A 253 10.42 -1.85 14.94
CA ALA A 253 11.13 -2.46 16.07
C ALA A 253 11.33 -1.49 17.23
N LYS A 254 11.64 -0.21 16.96
CA LYS A 254 11.80 0.83 18.00
C LYS A 254 10.49 1.20 18.68
N PHE A 255 9.38 1.12 17.95
CA PHE A 255 8.06 1.34 18.53
C PHE A 255 7.61 0.13 19.36
N TYR A 256 7.79 -1.10 18.87
CA TYR A 256 7.43 -2.33 19.58
C TYR A 256 8.22 -2.49 20.89
N SER A 257 9.51 -2.14 20.88
CA SER A 257 10.37 -2.17 22.07
C SER A 257 10.14 -0.99 23.04
N GLN A 258 9.25 -0.05 22.71
CA GLN A 258 9.00 1.17 23.47
C GLN A 258 10.21 2.12 23.55
N GLU A 259 11.21 1.95 22.69
CA GLU A 259 12.33 2.88 22.55
C GLU A 259 11.82 4.24 22.06
N CYS A 260 10.95 4.23 21.03
CA CYS A 260 10.25 5.42 20.54
C CYS A 260 8.75 5.35 20.89
N ALA A 261 8.20 6.45 21.43
CA ALA A 261 6.82 6.52 21.88
C ALA A 261 5.81 6.78 20.77
N MET A 262 6.25 7.31 19.63
CA MET A 262 5.43 7.59 18.44
C MET A 262 6.06 6.96 17.20
N PHE A 263 5.21 6.67 16.22
CA PHE A 263 5.63 6.00 14.99
C PHE A 263 4.77 6.46 13.81
N THR A 264 5.36 7.14 12.83
CA THR A 264 4.67 7.43 11.56
C THR A 264 4.85 6.27 10.60
N GLU A 265 3.76 5.63 10.25
CA GLU A 265 3.72 4.39 9.49
C GLU A 265 2.44 4.32 8.65
N SER A 266 2.40 3.42 7.69
CA SER A 266 1.20 3.01 6.99
C SER A 266 0.07 2.63 7.97
N SER A 267 -1.16 2.96 7.64
CA SER A 267 -2.34 2.43 8.36
C SER A 267 -2.31 0.91 8.47
N ALA A 268 -1.70 0.22 7.50
CA ALA A 268 -1.52 -1.24 7.49
C ALA A 268 -0.40 -1.75 8.43
N GLY A 269 0.32 -0.87 9.11
CA GLY A 269 1.16 -1.24 10.26
C GLY A 269 0.36 -1.80 11.43
N TYR A 270 -0.96 -1.56 11.45
CA TYR A 270 -1.88 -1.97 12.52
C TYR A 270 -1.76 -3.45 12.90
N ALA A 271 -1.80 -4.38 11.94
CA ALA A 271 -1.68 -5.81 12.21
C ALA A 271 -0.35 -6.17 12.90
N GLY A 272 0.75 -5.59 12.42
CA GLY A 272 2.08 -5.79 13.00
C GLY A 272 2.17 -5.23 14.42
N ILE A 273 1.65 -4.02 14.64
CA ILE A 273 1.63 -3.38 15.96
C ILE A 273 0.77 -4.20 16.93
N LYS A 274 -0.45 -4.59 16.51
CA LYS A 274 -1.37 -5.40 17.33
C LYS A 274 -0.76 -6.75 17.73
N ARG A 275 0.05 -7.35 16.87
CA ARG A 275 0.74 -8.63 17.15
C ARG A 275 1.91 -8.47 18.11
N ASN A 276 2.68 -7.38 18.01
CA ASN A 276 3.99 -7.24 18.67
C ASN A 276 4.02 -6.25 19.84
N ALA A 277 3.10 -5.27 19.89
CA ALA A 277 3.05 -4.33 21.00
C ALA A 277 2.47 -5.01 22.26
N THR A 278 3.16 -4.80 23.40
CA THR A 278 2.72 -5.26 24.73
C THR A 278 2.08 -4.15 25.56
N PHE A 279 1.73 -3.04 24.91
CA PHE A 279 1.18 -1.81 25.50
C PHE A 279 -0.07 -1.36 24.72
N ASP A 280 -0.88 -0.51 25.33
CA ASP A 280 -2.02 0.11 24.64
C ASP A 280 -1.52 1.22 23.71
N PHE A 281 -2.02 1.23 22.48
CA PHE A 281 -1.63 2.20 21.47
C PHE A 281 -2.84 2.91 20.85
N GLY A 282 -2.60 4.07 20.29
CA GLY A 282 -3.60 4.84 19.55
C GLY A 282 -3.13 5.15 18.13
N VAL A 283 -4.10 5.56 17.33
CA VAL A 283 -3.89 6.01 15.95
C VAL A 283 -4.39 7.44 15.82
N SER A 284 -3.60 8.32 15.23
CA SER A 284 -3.92 9.71 14.94
C SER A 284 -3.58 10.05 13.50
N GLU A 285 -4.06 11.17 13.01
CA GLU A 285 -3.71 11.68 11.68
C GLU A 285 -2.21 11.93 11.55
N LEU A 286 -1.71 11.88 10.30
CA LEU A 286 -0.36 12.32 9.98
C LEU A 286 -0.22 13.82 10.32
N PRO A 287 0.78 14.23 11.11
CA PRO A 287 0.98 15.61 11.49
C PRO A 287 1.23 16.54 10.30
N TYR A 288 0.91 17.82 10.48
CA TYR A 288 1.18 18.88 9.51
C TYR A 288 1.86 20.09 10.20
N TRP A 289 2.47 20.98 9.42
CA TRP A 289 3.04 22.22 9.94
C TRP A 289 1.97 23.29 10.08
N GLU A 290 1.62 23.64 11.31
CA GLU A 290 0.72 24.76 11.60
C GLU A 290 1.32 26.08 11.06
N GLY A 291 0.46 26.95 10.51
CA GLY A 291 0.90 28.22 9.92
C GLY A 291 1.45 28.10 8.48
N LYS A 292 1.66 26.88 7.96
CA LYS A 292 2.00 26.68 6.53
C LYS A 292 0.78 26.43 5.66
N VAL A 293 -0.29 25.92 6.25
CA VAL A 293 -1.62 25.78 5.63
C VAL A 293 -2.69 26.15 6.67
N GLN A 294 -3.86 26.58 6.21
CA GLN A 294 -5.00 26.86 7.11
C GLN A 294 -5.62 25.55 7.63
N GLN A 295 -5.76 24.58 6.74
CA GLN A 295 -6.23 23.22 7.03
C GLN A 295 -5.37 22.24 6.23
N PRO A 296 -4.96 21.10 6.82
CA PRO A 296 -4.23 20.09 6.08
C PRO A 296 -5.13 19.47 4.99
N SER A 297 -4.54 19.24 3.82
CA SER A 297 -5.20 18.53 2.73
C SER A 297 -5.20 17.02 3.01
N ASN A 298 -5.87 16.27 2.14
CA ASN A 298 -5.84 14.80 2.20
C ASN A 298 -4.41 14.25 2.06
N THR A 299 -4.18 13.09 2.66
CA THR A 299 -3.01 12.26 2.38
C THR A 299 -3.17 11.54 1.04
N ILE A 300 -2.07 11.08 0.47
CA ILE A 300 -2.06 10.28 -0.75
C ILE A 300 -1.96 8.78 -0.45
N ILE A 301 -2.42 8.00 -1.42
CA ILE A 301 -2.43 6.54 -1.35
C ILE A 301 -1.01 5.97 -1.28
N GLY A 302 -0.87 4.88 -0.55
CA GLY A 302 0.22 3.91 -0.64
C GLY A 302 -0.33 2.50 -0.78
N GLY A 303 0.55 1.52 -0.71
CA GLY A 303 0.17 0.12 -0.86
C GLY A 303 0.23 -0.35 -2.31
N ALA A 304 -0.67 -1.26 -2.73
CA ALA A 304 -0.54 -1.92 -4.01
C ALA A 304 -1.89 -2.29 -4.64
N SER A 305 -1.82 -2.57 -5.94
CA SER A 305 -2.90 -3.17 -6.71
C SER A 305 -2.45 -4.47 -7.39
N LEU A 306 -3.42 -5.26 -7.84
CA LEU A 306 -3.20 -6.51 -8.54
C LEU A 306 -3.26 -6.27 -10.06
N TRP A 307 -2.17 -6.58 -10.72
CA TRP A 307 -2.02 -6.48 -12.17
C TRP A 307 -2.12 -7.87 -12.79
N VAL A 308 -2.92 -7.99 -13.84
CA VAL A 308 -3.06 -9.23 -14.60
C VAL A 308 -2.11 -9.19 -15.80
N LEU A 309 -1.29 -10.21 -15.93
CA LEU A 309 -0.28 -10.27 -17.00
C LEU A 309 -0.80 -11.05 -18.20
N GLN A 310 -0.35 -10.64 -19.39
CA GLN A 310 -0.66 -11.34 -20.65
C GLN A 310 0.12 -12.67 -20.77
N GLY A 311 -0.36 -13.57 -21.62
CA GLY A 311 0.31 -14.82 -21.97
C GLY A 311 -0.29 -16.06 -21.31
N HIS A 312 -1.48 -15.96 -20.73
CA HIS A 312 -2.20 -17.07 -20.10
C HIS A 312 -3.38 -17.56 -20.94
N SER A 313 -3.90 -18.73 -20.60
CA SER A 313 -5.06 -19.31 -21.29
C SER A 313 -6.36 -18.57 -20.93
N LYS A 314 -7.39 -18.72 -21.78
CA LYS A 314 -8.72 -18.17 -21.48
C LYS A 314 -9.31 -18.70 -20.18
N GLU A 315 -9.00 -19.96 -19.85
CA GLU A 315 -9.52 -20.59 -18.62
C GLU A 315 -8.84 -20.03 -17.37
N GLU A 316 -7.53 -19.79 -17.43
CA GLU A 316 -6.82 -19.10 -16.35
C GLU A 316 -7.39 -17.68 -16.15
N TYR A 317 -7.66 -16.93 -17.24
CA TYR A 317 -8.24 -15.58 -17.12
C TYR A 317 -9.64 -15.58 -16.53
N LYS A 318 -10.48 -16.57 -16.81
CA LYS A 318 -11.78 -16.72 -16.13
C LYS A 318 -11.60 -16.94 -14.62
N GLY A 319 -10.64 -17.78 -14.25
CA GLY A 319 -10.30 -17.99 -12.85
C GLY A 319 -9.75 -16.74 -12.18
N VAL A 320 -8.87 -15.99 -12.85
CA VAL A 320 -8.39 -14.68 -12.38
C VAL A 320 -9.58 -13.74 -12.13
N ALA A 321 -10.49 -13.60 -13.10
CA ALA A 321 -11.66 -12.73 -12.98
C ALA A 321 -12.58 -13.17 -11.83
N SER A 322 -12.78 -14.49 -11.64
CA SER A 322 -13.54 -15.04 -10.51
C SER A 322 -12.89 -14.71 -9.16
N PHE A 323 -11.58 -14.83 -9.07
CA PHE A 323 -10.84 -14.47 -7.85
C PHE A 323 -10.89 -12.97 -7.56
N LEU A 324 -10.72 -12.12 -8.57
CA LEU A 324 -10.86 -10.66 -8.41
C LEU A 324 -12.28 -10.26 -7.98
N SER A 325 -13.32 -10.92 -8.52
CA SER A 325 -14.70 -10.77 -8.05
C SER A 325 -14.87 -11.18 -6.59
N TYR A 326 -14.24 -12.29 -6.18
CA TYR A 326 -14.25 -12.74 -4.79
C TYR A 326 -13.61 -11.69 -3.86
N LEU A 327 -12.43 -11.16 -4.21
CA LEU A 327 -11.74 -10.11 -3.45
C LEU A 327 -12.54 -8.80 -3.38
N SER A 328 -13.44 -8.56 -4.34
CA SER A 328 -14.29 -7.36 -4.39
C SER A 328 -15.53 -7.44 -3.48
N LYS A 329 -15.82 -8.60 -2.89
CA LYS A 329 -16.95 -8.72 -1.95
C LYS A 329 -16.74 -7.85 -0.73
N ALA A 330 -17.78 -7.12 -0.32
CA ALA A 330 -17.72 -6.22 0.85
C ALA A 330 -17.26 -6.95 2.13
N SER A 331 -17.69 -8.21 2.33
CA SER A 331 -17.28 -9.01 3.48
C SER A 331 -15.80 -9.37 3.47
N VAL A 332 -15.23 -9.69 2.31
CA VAL A 332 -13.80 -10.00 2.16
C VAL A 332 -12.95 -8.75 2.38
N GLN A 333 -13.37 -7.62 1.82
CA GLN A 333 -12.68 -6.34 2.00
C GLN A 333 -12.79 -5.83 3.44
N ALA A 334 -13.94 -5.96 4.09
CA ALA A 334 -14.12 -5.58 5.49
C ALA A 334 -13.24 -6.42 6.42
N ASP A 335 -13.18 -7.74 6.22
CA ASP A 335 -12.30 -8.63 6.97
C ASP A 335 -10.82 -8.28 6.77
N TRP A 336 -10.41 -8.05 5.53
CA TRP A 336 -9.05 -7.60 5.20
C TRP A 336 -8.69 -6.27 5.86
N HIS A 337 -9.59 -5.28 5.78
CA HIS A 337 -9.42 -3.98 6.43
C HIS A 337 -9.28 -4.09 7.95
N GLN A 338 -10.22 -4.78 8.60
CA GLN A 338 -10.27 -4.91 10.05
C GLN A 338 -9.05 -5.67 10.61
N PHE A 339 -8.54 -6.64 9.85
CA PHE A 339 -7.35 -7.40 10.22
C PHE A 339 -6.08 -6.58 10.02
N SER A 340 -5.90 -6.00 8.85
CA SER A 340 -4.61 -5.46 8.40
C SER A 340 -4.41 -3.97 8.73
N GLY A 341 -5.50 -3.19 8.77
CA GLY A 341 -5.45 -1.73 8.76
C GLY A 341 -5.30 -1.10 7.38
N TYR A 342 -5.25 -1.91 6.30
CA TYR A 342 -5.44 -1.37 4.94
C TYR A 342 -6.83 -0.74 4.82
N LEU A 343 -6.99 0.24 3.93
CA LEU A 343 -8.26 0.94 3.78
C LEU A 343 -9.36 0.03 3.23
N PRO A 344 -10.63 0.21 3.66
CA PRO A 344 -11.75 -0.39 2.98
C PRO A 344 -11.91 0.33 1.63
N ILE A 345 -11.55 -0.34 0.53
CA ILE A 345 -11.46 0.29 -0.80
C ILE A 345 -12.81 0.52 -1.48
N THR A 346 -13.90 0.03 -0.90
CA THR A 346 -15.28 0.32 -1.34
C THR A 346 -16.10 0.90 -0.21
N LYS A 347 -17.11 1.70 -0.59
CA LYS A 347 -18.08 2.23 0.37
C LYS A 347 -18.82 1.10 1.12
N ALA A 348 -19.19 0.03 0.44
CA ALA A 348 -19.88 -1.11 1.05
C ALA A 348 -19.02 -1.80 2.13
N ALA A 349 -17.71 -1.94 1.93
CA ALA A 349 -16.81 -2.49 2.94
C ALA A 349 -16.65 -1.55 4.15
N TYR A 350 -16.59 -0.26 3.92
CA TYR A 350 -16.57 0.74 4.98
C TYR A 350 -17.85 0.71 5.82
N ASP A 351 -19.03 0.75 5.17
CA ASP A 351 -20.32 0.72 5.83
C ASP A 351 -20.50 -0.58 6.66
N LEU A 352 -20.14 -1.73 6.08
CA LEU A 352 -20.17 -3.01 6.77
C LEU A 352 -19.26 -3.03 8.02
N THR A 353 -18.04 -2.51 7.91
CA THR A 353 -17.11 -2.40 9.04
C THR A 353 -17.69 -1.55 10.17
N LYS A 354 -18.36 -0.45 9.81
CA LYS A 354 -19.04 0.42 10.76
C LYS A 354 -20.25 -0.25 11.42
N GLU A 355 -21.08 -0.95 10.64
CA GLU A 355 -22.23 -1.73 11.13
C GLU A 355 -21.81 -2.83 12.09
N GLN A 356 -20.67 -3.47 11.87
CA GLN A 356 -20.07 -4.47 12.75
C GLN A 356 -19.50 -3.88 14.05
N GLY A 357 -19.51 -2.55 14.22
CA GLY A 357 -19.01 -1.87 15.41
C GLY A 357 -17.49 -1.84 15.55
N PHE A 358 -16.75 -2.17 14.49
CA PHE A 358 -15.29 -2.30 14.56
C PHE A 358 -14.60 -1.00 14.97
N TYR A 359 -15.00 0.14 14.39
CA TYR A 359 -14.38 1.44 14.71
C TYR A 359 -14.67 1.89 16.14
N ALA A 360 -15.84 1.57 16.66
CA ALA A 360 -16.19 1.85 18.06
C ALA A 360 -15.36 1.00 19.03
N ALA A 361 -15.11 -0.25 18.69
CA ALA A 361 -14.29 -1.18 19.48
C ALA A 361 -12.78 -0.92 19.34
N ASN A 362 -12.34 -0.29 18.24
CA ASN A 362 -10.94 -0.01 17.91
C ASN A 362 -10.77 1.48 17.53
N PRO A 363 -10.88 2.42 18.49
CA PRO A 363 -10.82 3.85 18.22
C PRO A 363 -9.53 4.26 17.50
N GLY A 364 -9.65 5.12 16.49
CA GLY A 364 -8.56 5.62 15.67
C GLY A 364 -8.29 4.81 14.40
N THR A 365 -8.81 3.59 14.25
CA THR A 365 -8.62 2.78 13.03
C THR A 365 -9.34 3.34 11.80
N GLU A 366 -10.31 4.22 11.99
CA GLU A 366 -11.01 4.97 10.93
C GLU A 366 -10.18 6.16 10.40
N THR A 367 -9.15 6.60 11.11
CA THR A 367 -8.36 7.80 10.81
C THR A 367 -7.81 7.80 9.38
N GLY A 368 -7.30 6.67 8.91
CA GLY A 368 -6.76 6.55 7.56
C GLY A 368 -7.79 6.88 6.47
N VAL A 369 -9.02 6.38 6.61
CA VAL A 369 -10.11 6.67 5.68
C VAL A 369 -10.48 8.15 5.76
N MET A 370 -10.66 8.68 6.96
CA MET A 370 -11.08 10.06 7.19
C MET A 370 -10.09 11.07 6.60
N GLN A 371 -8.80 10.93 6.88
CA GLN A 371 -7.81 11.87 6.36
C GLN A 371 -7.60 11.77 4.85
N MET A 372 -7.78 10.58 4.25
CA MET A 372 -7.61 10.39 2.81
C MET A 372 -8.82 10.92 2.02
N THR A 373 -9.99 10.98 2.65
CA THR A 373 -11.22 11.49 2.05
C THR A 373 -11.53 12.93 2.45
N THR A 374 -10.62 13.61 3.15
CA THR A 374 -10.77 15.02 3.54
C THR A 374 -10.69 15.93 2.31
N GLY A 375 -11.77 16.62 2.02
CA GLY A 375 -11.86 17.58 0.91
C GLY A 375 -11.82 16.93 -0.48
N THR A 376 -11.66 17.78 -1.49
CA THR A 376 -11.52 17.34 -2.88
C THR A 376 -10.03 17.29 -3.24
N PRO A 377 -9.51 16.17 -3.74
CA PRO A 377 -8.13 16.08 -4.19
C PRO A 377 -7.79 17.15 -5.25
N THR A 378 -6.63 17.77 -5.10
CA THR A 378 -6.09 18.74 -6.05
C THR A 378 -5.04 18.10 -6.96
N ALA A 379 -4.46 18.88 -7.87
CA ALA A 379 -3.30 18.49 -8.67
C ALA A 379 -2.12 17.98 -7.83
N ASN A 380 -1.97 18.48 -6.59
CA ASN A 380 -0.86 18.13 -5.70
C ASN A 380 -1.22 16.99 -4.72
N THR A 381 -2.49 16.64 -4.58
CA THR A 381 -2.96 15.73 -3.51
C THR A 381 -3.68 14.47 -4.00
N LYS A 382 -3.78 14.27 -5.33
CA LYS A 382 -4.40 13.08 -5.91
C LYS A 382 -3.46 11.87 -6.03
N GLY A 383 -2.17 12.04 -5.70
CA GLY A 383 -1.15 11.01 -5.77
C GLY A 383 0.05 11.42 -6.64
N LEU A 384 0.89 10.44 -6.98
CA LEU A 384 2.09 10.60 -7.77
C LEU A 384 2.12 9.54 -8.89
N ARG A 385 2.22 9.95 -10.15
CA ARG A 385 2.26 9.04 -11.30
C ARG A 385 3.54 9.28 -12.12
N LEU A 386 4.67 8.85 -11.58
CA LEU A 386 6.00 9.14 -12.11
C LEU A 386 6.65 7.89 -12.71
N GLY A 387 7.26 8.03 -13.89
CA GLY A 387 8.04 6.97 -14.49
C GLY A 387 9.32 6.68 -13.70
N ASN A 388 9.76 5.41 -13.68
CA ASN A 388 10.94 4.98 -12.91
C ASN A 388 10.90 5.40 -11.43
N PHE A 389 9.71 5.52 -10.84
CA PHE A 389 9.57 6.08 -9.50
C PHE A 389 10.17 5.17 -8.41
N VAL A 390 10.27 3.87 -8.64
CA VAL A 390 11.00 2.94 -7.75
C VAL A 390 12.45 3.39 -7.56
N GLN A 391 13.13 3.73 -8.67
CA GLN A 391 14.51 4.22 -8.66
C GLN A 391 14.61 5.62 -8.04
N ILE A 392 13.64 6.49 -8.32
CA ILE A 392 13.57 7.84 -7.76
C ILE A 392 13.41 7.78 -6.25
N ARG A 393 12.52 6.90 -5.73
CA ARG A 393 12.34 6.72 -4.28
C ARG A 393 13.63 6.23 -3.61
N GLY A 394 14.40 5.35 -4.25
CA GLY A 394 15.73 4.94 -3.77
C GLY A 394 16.73 6.11 -3.70
N ILE A 395 16.70 7.00 -4.69
CA ILE A 395 17.53 8.24 -4.70
C ILE A 395 17.11 9.18 -3.56
N ILE A 396 15.81 9.32 -3.31
CA ILE A 396 15.30 10.14 -2.21
C ILE A 396 15.74 9.53 -0.86
N ASP A 397 15.63 8.21 -0.69
CA ASP A 397 16.07 7.54 0.54
C ASP A 397 17.55 7.78 0.83
N GLU A 398 18.42 7.68 -0.17
CA GLU A 398 19.85 8.01 -0.03
C GLU A 398 20.07 9.47 0.40
N ALA A 399 19.32 10.41 -0.19
CA ALA A 399 19.41 11.82 0.15
C ALA A 399 18.96 12.08 1.60
N LEU A 400 17.85 11.50 2.02
CA LEU A 400 17.35 11.63 3.40
C LEU A 400 18.34 11.03 4.41
N GLU A 401 18.88 9.85 4.13
CA GLU A 401 19.89 9.19 4.96
C GLU A 401 21.15 10.05 5.14
N SER A 402 21.60 10.76 4.09
CA SER A 402 22.74 11.68 4.18
C SER A 402 22.46 12.89 5.07
N VAL A 403 21.21 13.32 5.18
CA VAL A 403 20.79 14.36 6.13
C VAL A 403 20.72 13.82 7.57
N TRP A 404 20.18 12.59 7.75
CA TRP A 404 20.08 11.95 9.05
C TRP A 404 21.44 11.66 9.67
N SER A 405 22.44 11.28 8.85
CA SER A 405 23.84 11.10 9.29
C SER A 405 24.54 12.42 9.57
N GLY A 406 24.00 13.53 9.06
CA GLY A 406 24.61 14.86 9.20
C GLY A 406 25.73 15.16 8.21
N ASP A 407 25.86 14.32 7.16
CA ASP A 407 26.91 14.46 6.14
C ASP A 407 26.61 15.60 5.16
N VAL A 408 25.33 15.86 4.87
CA VAL A 408 24.87 16.84 3.89
C VAL A 408 23.69 17.63 4.47
N ASP A 409 23.60 18.92 4.16
CA ASP A 409 22.43 19.75 4.51
C ASP A 409 21.21 19.37 3.63
N ALA A 410 20.01 19.66 4.13
CA ALA A 410 18.75 19.27 3.50
C ALA A 410 18.59 19.90 2.09
N GLN A 411 18.99 21.14 1.88
CA GLN A 411 18.85 21.82 0.59
C GLN A 411 19.73 21.15 -0.47
N THR A 412 20.99 20.89 -0.13
CA THR A 412 21.94 20.21 -1.03
C THR A 412 21.50 18.78 -1.34
N ALA A 413 21.07 18.04 -0.32
CA ALA A 413 20.60 16.66 -0.48
C ALA A 413 19.36 16.57 -1.41
N LEU A 414 18.35 17.43 -1.19
CA LEU A 414 17.15 17.43 -2.01
C LEU A 414 17.39 17.97 -3.43
N ASN A 415 18.28 18.97 -3.61
CA ASN A 415 18.67 19.42 -4.94
C ASN A 415 19.33 18.29 -5.76
N THR A 416 20.25 17.57 -5.14
CA THR A 416 20.91 16.41 -5.77
C THR A 416 19.91 15.30 -6.09
N ALA A 417 18.95 15.04 -5.19
CA ALA A 417 17.92 14.03 -5.43
C ALA A 417 16.99 14.43 -6.59
N VAL A 418 16.59 15.70 -6.70
CA VAL A 418 15.81 16.23 -7.82
C VAL A 418 16.56 16.07 -9.13
N GLU A 419 17.84 16.45 -9.20
CA GLU A 419 18.67 16.31 -10.40
C GLU A 419 18.77 14.85 -10.85
N ARG A 420 19.16 13.95 -9.93
CA ARG A 420 19.30 12.51 -10.21
C ARG A 420 17.95 11.87 -10.57
N GLY A 421 16.89 12.26 -9.89
CA GLY A 421 15.54 11.79 -10.16
C GLY A 421 15.01 12.25 -11.51
N ASN A 422 15.25 13.50 -11.90
CA ASN A 422 14.90 14.01 -13.23
C ASN A 422 15.64 13.26 -14.34
N ALA A 423 16.86 12.81 -14.12
CA ALA A 423 17.54 11.93 -15.06
C ALA A 423 16.80 10.59 -15.26
N GLN A 424 16.17 10.04 -14.21
CA GLN A 424 15.33 8.84 -14.32
C GLN A 424 14.04 9.12 -15.10
N LEU A 425 13.40 10.26 -14.86
CA LEU A 425 12.22 10.68 -15.62
C LEU A 425 12.53 10.84 -17.12
N ARG A 426 13.65 11.46 -17.47
CA ARG A 426 14.09 11.60 -18.90
C ARG A 426 14.35 10.23 -19.55
N ARG A 427 14.91 9.26 -18.81
CA ARG A 427 15.08 7.89 -19.31
C ARG A 427 13.75 7.21 -19.59
N PHE A 428 12.79 7.38 -18.67
CA PHE A 428 11.44 6.81 -18.83
C PHE A 428 10.71 7.45 -20.01
N GLU A 429 10.73 8.78 -20.13
CA GLU A 429 10.14 9.51 -21.25
C GLU A 429 10.69 8.98 -22.57
N LYS A 430 12.01 8.97 -22.74
CA LYS A 430 12.66 8.50 -23.98
C LYS A 430 12.35 7.05 -24.35
N ALA A 431 12.06 6.21 -23.36
CA ALA A 431 11.71 4.80 -23.59
C ALA A 431 10.23 4.58 -23.96
N ASN A 432 9.38 5.61 -23.76
CA ASN A 432 7.91 5.49 -23.90
C ASN A 432 7.28 6.55 -24.84
N ASP A 433 8.12 7.39 -25.50
CA ASP A 433 7.72 8.32 -26.57
C ASP A 433 7.39 7.57 -27.91
#